data_8b024ffaecc3232d819706c05a6e9920
#
_entry.id   8b024ffaecc3232d819706c05a6e9920
#
_cell.length_a   1.000
_cell.length_b   1.000
_cell.length_c   1.000
_cell.angle_alpha   90.00
_cell.angle_beta   90.00
_cell.angle_gamma   90.00
#
_symmetry.space_group_name_H-M   'P 1'
#
loop_
_entity.id
_entity.type
_entity.pdbx_description
1 polymer ?
#
loop_
_entity_poly.entity_id
_entity_poly.type
_entity_poly.pdbx_seq_one_letter_code
_entity_poly.pdbx_strand_id
1 'polypeptide(L)'
;MKYIAICDIETTALPEAGHFHCAAVKIAGKDHPPKLFTDLNRMLSDFRYVDKWVFHNGLGFDVPKINELVGYEAIKPEDCIDTMVVSKLVDYKKFNTHSLKEIGVHLKVHKGDYDGGWDTYTKEMGEYCVQDVVVLEALWEYFKPYIMDPSWA
;
A
#
# COMPACT_ATOMS: atom_id res chain seq x y z
N MET A 1 -12.61 5.78 17.01
CA MET A 1 -11.68 6.15 15.92
C MET A 1 -10.91 4.94 15.46
N LYS A 2 -10.82 4.73 14.13
CA LYS A 2 -10.01 3.65 13.55
C LYS A 2 -8.62 4.15 13.20
N TYR A 3 -7.60 3.31 13.45
CA TYR A 3 -6.27 3.55 12.93
C TYR A 3 -6.15 2.92 11.56
N ILE A 4 -5.82 3.72 10.57
CA ILE A 4 -5.76 3.30 9.17
C ILE A 4 -4.31 3.44 8.70
N ALA A 5 -3.72 2.32 8.29
CA ALA A 5 -2.35 2.30 7.78
C ALA A 5 -2.36 2.29 6.26
N ILE A 6 -1.52 3.12 5.68
CA ILE A 6 -1.28 3.17 4.24
C ILE A 6 0.03 2.45 3.99
N CYS A 7 0.00 1.41 3.17
CA CYS A 7 1.13 0.48 3.05
C CYS A 7 1.37 0.05 1.61
N ASP A 8 2.63 -0.18 1.31
CA ASP A 8 3.10 -0.77 0.05
C ASP A 8 4.24 -1.73 0.36
N ILE A 9 4.31 -2.86 -0.34
CA ILE A 9 5.39 -3.82 -0.19
C ILE A 9 6.11 -4.05 -1.52
N GLU A 10 7.39 -4.39 -1.43
CA GLU A 10 8.19 -4.79 -2.58
C GLU A 10 8.80 -6.18 -2.32
N THR A 11 8.72 -7.05 -3.33
CA THR A 11 9.23 -8.42 -3.26
C THR A 11 10.02 -8.73 -4.52
N THR A 12 10.68 -9.91 -4.55
CA THR A 12 11.27 -10.40 -5.78
C THR A 12 10.19 -10.54 -6.85
N ALA A 13 10.61 -10.45 -8.11
CA ALA A 13 9.70 -10.61 -9.23
C ALA A 13 9.03 -11.98 -9.22
N LEU A 14 7.77 -11.98 -9.67
CA LEU A 14 6.92 -13.16 -9.78
C LEU A 14 7.54 -14.23 -10.69
N PRO A 15 6.96 -15.45 -10.68
CA PRO A 15 5.74 -15.87 -9.98
C PRO A 15 6.00 -16.60 -8.66
N GLU A 16 7.22 -16.98 -8.38
CA GLU A 16 7.55 -17.82 -7.24
C GLU A 16 7.39 -17.03 -5.94
N ALA A 17 7.17 -17.75 -4.84
CA ALA A 17 7.19 -17.15 -3.52
C ALA A 17 8.52 -16.45 -3.32
N GLY A 18 8.57 -15.17 -3.64
CA GLY A 18 9.79 -14.42 -3.63
C GLY A 18 10.20 -14.00 -2.23
N HIS A 19 11.37 -13.41 -2.16
CA HIS A 19 11.82 -12.82 -0.93
C HIS A 19 11.13 -11.47 -0.73
N PHE A 20 10.79 -11.18 0.51
CA PHE A 20 10.36 -9.86 0.91
C PHE A 20 11.57 -8.92 0.89
N HIS A 21 11.43 -7.78 0.24
CA HIS A 21 12.49 -6.77 0.21
C HIS A 21 12.24 -5.66 1.23
N CYS A 22 11.11 -5.01 1.14
CA CYS A 22 10.78 -3.92 2.04
C CYS A 22 9.29 -3.60 2.00
N ALA A 23 8.86 -2.84 3.00
CA ALA A 23 7.53 -2.26 3.05
C ALA A 23 7.65 -0.84 3.59
N ALA A 24 6.77 0.04 3.14
CA ALA A 24 6.64 1.37 3.72
C ALA A 24 5.24 1.52 4.28
N VAL A 25 5.11 2.14 5.44
CA VAL A 25 3.84 2.27 6.15
C VAL A 25 3.71 3.68 6.72
N LYS A 26 2.52 4.24 6.61
CA LYS A 26 2.18 5.51 7.23
C LYS A 26 0.77 5.43 7.82
N ILE A 27 0.58 5.97 9.02
CA ILE A 27 -0.76 6.11 9.58
C ILE A 27 -1.43 7.32 8.95
N ALA A 28 -2.59 7.09 8.36
CA ALA A 28 -3.37 8.15 7.71
C ALA A 28 -3.70 9.27 8.69
N GLY A 29 -3.53 10.51 8.26
CA GLY A 29 -3.85 11.69 9.06
C GLY A 29 -2.81 12.07 10.12
N LYS A 30 -1.72 11.32 10.25
CA LYS A 30 -0.63 11.65 11.15
C LYS A 30 0.47 12.40 10.41
N ASP A 31 1.12 13.32 11.12
CA ASP A 31 2.17 14.15 10.53
C ASP A 31 3.54 13.52 10.74
N HIS A 32 3.84 12.49 9.97
CA HIS A 32 5.14 11.84 9.93
C HIS A 32 5.38 11.25 8.55
N PRO A 33 6.63 11.05 8.12
CA PRO A 33 6.90 10.39 6.85
C PRO A 33 6.58 8.90 6.94
N PRO A 34 6.41 8.22 5.79
CA PRO A 34 6.29 6.77 5.78
C PRO A 34 7.52 6.13 6.43
N LYS A 35 7.31 5.08 7.20
CA LYS A 35 8.37 4.31 7.82
C LYS A 35 8.70 3.10 6.96
N LEU A 36 9.99 2.91 6.69
CA LEU A 36 10.48 1.81 5.86
C LEU A 36 10.91 0.64 6.72
N PHE A 37 10.49 -0.57 6.33
CA PHE A 37 10.82 -1.82 7.00
C PHE A 37 11.47 -2.79 6.01
N THR A 38 12.52 -3.46 6.46
CA THR A 38 13.11 -4.59 5.74
C THR A 38 12.80 -5.92 6.42
N ASP A 39 12.06 -5.88 7.52
CA ASP A 39 11.59 -7.05 8.27
C ASP A 39 10.07 -6.99 8.37
N LEU A 40 9.39 -7.88 7.66
CA LEU A 40 7.93 -7.90 7.59
C LEU A 40 7.27 -8.19 8.95
N ASN A 41 7.86 -9.10 9.73
CA ASN A 41 7.34 -9.41 11.06
C ASN A 41 7.45 -8.20 11.99
N ARG A 42 8.52 -7.43 11.87
CA ARG A 42 8.70 -6.20 12.64
C ARG A 42 7.63 -5.17 12.29
N MET A 43 7.33 -5.02 11.01
CA MET A 43 6.27 -4.11 10.56
C MET A 43 4.92 -4.52 11.16
N LEU A 44 4.57 -5.80 11.03
CA LEU A 44 3.29 -6.29 11.54
C LEU A 44 3.20 -6.13 13.06
N SER A 45 4.30 -6.34 13.77
CA SER A 45 4.35 -6.16 15.22
C SER A 45 4.19 -4.70 15.62
N ASP A 46 4.90 -3.79 14.94
CA ASP A 46 4.87 -2.36 15.25
C ASP A 46 3.51 -1.74 14.93
N PHE A 47 2.78 -2.29 13.94
CA PHE A 47 1.48 -1.78 13.52
C PHE A 47 0.32 -2.70 13.88
N ARG A 48 0.48 -3.56 14.90
CA ARG A 48 -0.58 -4.51 15.31
C ARG A 48 -1.86 -3.85 15.81
N TYR A 49 -1.79 -2.55 16.14
CA TYR A 49 -2.96 -1.78 16.59
C TYR A 49 -3.80 -1.22 15.45
N VAL A 50 -3.37 -1.40 14.21
CA VAL A 50 -4.07 -0.88 13.03
C VAL A 50 -5.36 -1.65 12.79
N ASP A 51 -6.43 -0.92 12.49
CA ASP A 51 -7.75 -1.51 12.24
C ASP A 51 -7.96 -1.82 10.76
N LYS A 52 -7.50 -0.94 9.86
CA LYS A 52 -7.66 -1.08 8.42
C LYS A 52 -6.34 -0.78 7.72
N TRP A 53 -6.12 -1.50 6.62
CA TRP A 53 -4.92 -1.34 5.78
C TRP A 53 -5.34 -0.86 4.40
N VAL A 54 -4.71 0.20 3.93
CA VAL A 54 -4.93 0.73 2.58
C VAL A 54 -3.77 0.29 1.70
N PHE A 55 -4.10 -0.42 0.63
CA PHE A 55 -3.16 -0.84 -0.40
C PHE A 55 -3.73 -0.48 -1.76
N HIS A 56 -2.89 -0.41 -2.76
CA HIS A 56 -3.32 -0.33 -4.16
C HIS A 56 -3.13 -1.70 -4.80
N ASN A 57 -4.23 -2.37 -5.16
CA ASN A 57 -4.25 -3.77 -5.59
C ASN A 57 -3.86 -4.74 -4.45
N GLY A 58 -4.17 -4.35 -3.21
CA GLY A 58 -3.79 -5.16 -2.06
C GLY A 58 -4.52 -6.48 -1.97
N LEU A 59 -5.79 -6.51 -2.36
CA LEU A 59 -6.57 -7.76 -2.36
C LEU A 59 -6.02 -8.76 -3.38
N GLY A 60 -5.47 -8.27 -4.49
CA GLY A 60 -4.89 -9.12 -5.52
C GLY A 60 -3.42 -9.47 -5.30
N PHE A 61 -2.70 -8.68 -4.51
CA PHE A 61 -1.26 -8.90 -4.36
C PHE A 61 -0.77 -8.78 -2.91
N ASP A 62 -0.80 -7.56 -2.31
CA ASP A 62 -0.09 -7.31 -1.05
C ASP A 62 -0.59 -8.19 0.09
N VAL A 63 -1.90 -8.29 0.27
CA VAL A 63 -2.48 -9.05 1.39
C VAL A 63 -2.18 -10.55 1.27
N PRO A 64 -2.50 -11.22 0.13
CA PRO A 64 -2.14 -12.63 0.02
C PRO A 64 -0.64 -12.87 0.08
N LYS A 65 0.18 -11.97 -0.45
CA LYS A 65 1.64 -12.11 -0.40
C LYS A 65 2.17 -11.97 1.03
N ILE A 66 1.70 -10.99 1.79
CA ILE A 66 2.08 -10.83 3.20
C ILE A 66 1.73 -12.09 3.99
N ASN A 67 0.49 -12.57 3.85
CA ASN A 67 0.03 -13.74 4.57
C ASN A 67 0.82 -15.00 4.21
N GLU A 68 1.14 -15.16 2.93
CA GLU A 68 1.99 -16.26 2.46
C GLU A 68 3.40 -16.19 3.07
N LEU A 69 4.01 -15.01 3.06
CA LEU A 69 5.38 -14.84 3.55
C LEU A 69 5.51 -15.08 5.05
N VAL A 70 4.51 -14.72 5.84
CA VAL A 70 4.56 -14.93 7.30
C VAL A 70 3.95 -16.26 7.73
N GLY A 71 3.21 -16.94 6.86
CA GLY A 71 2.65 -18.27 7.13
C GLY A 71 1.35 -18.29 7.92
N TYR A 72 0.67 -17.14 8.05
CA TYR A 72 -0.64 -17.07 8.69
C TYR A 72 -1.41 -15.86 8.16
N GLU A 73 -2.72 -15.78 8.46
CA GLU A 73 -3.55 -14.66 8.02
C GLU A 73 -3.31 -13.44 8.91
N ALA A 74 -2.21 -12.71 8.61
CA ALA A 74 -1.82 -11.52 9.36
C ALA A 74 -2.74 -10.33 9.06
N ILE A 75 -3.21 -10.23 7.81
CA ILE A 75 -4.15 -9.19 7.39
C ILE A 75 -5.34 -9.90 6.75
N LYS A 76 -6.53 -9.63 7.26
CA LYS A 76 -7.76 -10.19 6.71
C LYS A 76 -8.22 -9.37 5.51
N PRO A 77 -8.79 -10.01 4.46
CA PRO A 77 -9.32 -9.26 3.32
C PRO A 77 -10.31 -8.18 3.71
N GLU A 78 -11.19 -8.43 4.70
CA GLU A 78 -12.17 -7.45 5.16
C GLU A 78 -11.53 -6.23 5.84
N ASP A 79 -10.28 -6.32 6.26
CA ASP A 79 -9.54 -5.20 6.83
C ASP A 79 -8.68 -4.48 5.81
N CYS A 80 -8.74 -4.88 4.53
CA CYS A 80 -8.02 -4.25 3.44
C CYS A 80 -8.96 -3.34 2.65
N ILE A 81 -8.53 -2.07 2.52
CA ILE A 81 -9.17 -1.11 1.62
C ILE A 81 -8.28 -1.04 0.38
N ASP A 82 -8.80 -1.50 -0.75
CA ASP A 82 -8.06 -1.57 -2.01
C ASP A 82 -8.42 -0.38 -2.90
N THR A 83 -7.52 0.59 -3.00
CA THR A 83 -7.77 1.81 -3.78
C THR A 83 -7.92 1.55 -5.27
N MET A 84 -7.35 0.47 -5.81
CA MET A 84 -7.59 0.10 -7.20
C MET A 84 -9.05 -0.31 -7.41
N VAL A 85 -9.59 -1.14 -6.51
CA VAL A 85 -11.00 -1.53 -6.56
C VAL A 85 -11.90 -0.31 -6.41
N VAL A 86 -11.62 0.54 -5.44
CA VAL A 86 -12.40 1.76 -5.21
C VAL A 86 -12.37 2.67 -6.44
N SER A 87 -11.22 2.87 -7.06
CA SER A 87 -11.10 3.72 -8.24
C SER A 87 -11.94 3.19 -9.41
N LYS A 88 -12.01 1.87 -9.58
CA LYS A 88 -12.84 1.24 -10.61
C LYS A 88 -14.33 1.37 -10.33
N LEU A 89 -14.72 1.40 -9.06
CA LEU A 89 -16.13 1.54 -8.67
C LEU A 89 -16.60 3.00 -8.74
N VAL A 90 -15.75 3.95 -8.39
CA VAL A 90 -16.11 5.36 -8.29
C VAL A 90 -15.85 6.11 -9.58
N ASP A 91 -14.71 5.88 -10.21
CA ASP A 91 -14.21 6.64 -11.36
C ASP A 91 -13.83 5.75 -12.54
N TYR A 92 -14.65 4.76 -12.85
CA TYR A 92 -14.33 3.75 -13.87
C TYR A 92 -13.85 4.35 -15.20
N LYS A 93 -14.52 5.40 -15.67
CA LYS A 93 -14.21 6.02 -16.97
C LYS A 93 -13.17 7.13 -16.88
N LYS A 94 -12.83 7.58 -15.68
CA LYS A 94 -11.92 8.70 -15.50
C LYS A 94 -10.46 8.31 -15.74
N PHE A 95 -10.10 7.09 -15.39
CA PHE A 95 -8.73 6.60 -15.51
C PHE A 95 -8.69 5.46 -16.54
N ASN A 96 -7.62 5.44 -17.37
CA ASN A 96 -7.46 4.39 -18.38
C ASN A 96 -7.05 3.06 -17.75
N THR A 97 -6.07 3.07 -16.85
CA THR A 97 -5.48 1.85 -16.30
C THR A 97 -5.76 1.64 -14.82
N HIS A 98 -6.21 2.64 -14.10
CA HIS A 98 -6.37 2.61 -12.64
C HIS A 98 -5.09 2.24 -11.88
N SER A 99 -3.93 2.44 -12.50
CA SER A 99 -2.64 2.22 -11.85
C SER A 99 -2.36 3.34 -10.83
N LEU A 100 -1.52 3.03 -9.85
CA LEU A 100 -1.07 4.03 -8.88
C LEU A 100 -0.41 5.21 -9.59
N LYS A 101 0.41 4.92 -10.59
CA LYS A 101 1.11 5.94 -11.37
C LYS A 101 0.13 6.89 -12.08
N GLU A 102 -0.86 6.33 -12.77
CA GLU A 102 -1.81 7.15 -13.54
C GLU A 102 -2.68 8.01 -12.62
N ILE A 103 -3.24 7.42 -11.57
CA ILE A 103 -4.08 8.17 -10.64
C ILE A 103 -3.25 9.24 -9.94
N GLY A 104 -2.00 8.91 -9.58
CA GLY A 104 -1.08 9.88 -8.98
C GLY A 104 -0.85 11.09 -9.88
N VAL A 105 -0.69 10.89 -11.19
CA VAL A 105 -0.55 11.99 -12.15
C VAL A 105 -1.79 12.88 -12.12
N HIS A 106 -2.99 12.28 -12.11
CA HIS A 106 -4.23 13.06 -12.01
C HIS A 106 -4.30 13.89 -10.73
N LEU A 107 -3.79 13.36 -9.63
CA LEU A 107 -3.78 14.05 -8.35
C LEU A 107 -2.57 14.95 -8.16
N LYS A 108 -1.70 15.04 -9.19
CA LYS A 108 -0.48 15.85 -9.19
C LYS A 108 0.53 15.41 -8.12
N VAL A 109 0.54 14.13 -7.79
CA VAL A 109 1.52 13.50 -6.90
C VAL A 109 2.23 12.42 -7.70
N HIS A 110 3.50 12.62 -7.98
CA HIS A 110 4.23 11.74 -8.88
C HIS A 110 4.83 10.56 -8.11
N LYS A 111 4.59 9.37 -8.67
CA LYS A 111 5.27 8.15 -8.29
C LYS A 111 6.73 8.25 -8.71
N GLY A 112 7.65 7.77 -7.90
CA GLY A 112 9.05 7.73 -8.26
C GLY A 112 9.31 6.76 -9.41
N ASP A 113 10.47 6.89 -10.03
CA ASP A 113 10.94 5.97 -11.07
C ASP A 113 11.98 5.03 -10.46
N TYR A 114 11.83 3.73 -10.76
CA TYR A 114 12.79 2.72 -10.34
C TYR A 114 13.04 1.76 -11.49
N ASP A 115 14.28 1.75 -11.98
CA ASP A 115 14.71 0.90 -13.10
C ASP A 115 15.73 -0.16 -12.67
N GLY A 116 15.96 -0.30 -11.38
CA GLY A 116 16.85 -1.34 -10.84
C GLY A 116 16.21 -2.72 -10.87
N GLY A 117 16.99 -3.73 -10.53
CA GLY A 117 16.51 -5.09 -10.47
C GLY A 117 15.66 -5.35 -9.22
N TRP A 118 14.93 -6.46 -9.24
CA TRP A 118 14.05 -6.87 -8.15
C TRP A 118 14.58 -8.10 -7.41
N ASP A 119 15.83 -8.51 -7.70
CA ASP A 119 16.40 -9.72 -7.12
C ASP A 119 16.88 -9.51 -5.68
N THR A 120 17.40 -8.32 -5.39
CA THR A 120 17.90 -7.96 -4.07
C THR A 120 17.44 -6.57 -3.68
N TYR A 121 17.32 -6.33 -2.37
CA TYR A 121 16.97 -5.02 -1.84
C TYR A 121 18.07 -3.99 -2.13
N THR A 122 17.67 -2.79 -2.56
CA THR A 122 18.57 -1.65 -2.70
C THR A 122 17.97 -0.43 -2.01
N LYS A 123 18.81 0.54 -1.69
CA LYS A 123 18.35 1.80 -1.09
C LYS A 123 17.35 2.51 -2.00
N GLU A 124 17.61 2.49 -3.31
CA GLU A 124 16.73 3.12 -4.31
C GLU A 124 15.35 2.44 -4.34
N MET A 125 15.30 1.13 -4.16
CA MET A 125 14.04 0.39 -4.04
C MET A 125 13.27 0.85 -2.80
N GLY A 126 13.97 1.04 -1.68
CA GLY A 126 13.34 1.56 -0.46
C GLY A 126 12.77 2.96 -0.65
N GLU A 127 13.51 3.84 -1.30
CA GLU A 127 13.04 5.20 -1.61
C GLU A 127 11.81 5.17 -2.53
N TYR A 128 11.83 4.28 -3.52
CA TYR A 128 10.71 4.05 -4.41
C TYR A 128 9.47 3.58 -3.65
N CYS A 129 9.65 2.63 -2.73
CA CYS A 129 8.56 2.12 -1.89
C CYS A 129 7.95 3.21 -1.02
N VAL A 130 8.78 4.05 -0.40
CA VAL A 130 8.33 5.19 0.41
C VAL A 130 7.53 6.17 -0.45
N GLN A 131 8.00 6.48 -1.64
CA GLN A 131 7.28 7.40 -2.54
C GLN A 131 5.94 6.82 -2.99
N ASP A 132 5.86 5.51 -3.19
CA ASP A 132 4.58 4.86 -3.49
C ASP A 132 3.55 5.08 -2.38
N VAL A 133 3.98 5.05 -1.12
CA VAL A 133 3.08 5.30 0.01
C VAL A 133 2.64 6.76 0.04
N VAL A 134 3.52 7.70 -0.31
CA VAL A 134 3.15 9.12 -0.42
C VAL A 134 2.04 9.30 -1.48
N VAL A 135 2.19 8.66 -2.63
CA VAL A 135 1.15 8.71 -3.69
C VAL A 135 -0.13 8.03 -3.22
N LEU A 136 0.01 6.87 -2.58
CA LEU A 136 -1.14 6.10 -2.09
C LEU A 136 -1.92 6.88 -1.03
N GLU A 137 -1.26 7.63 -0.18
CA GLU A 137 -1.95 8.50 0.78
C GLU A 137 -2.78 9.56 0.06
N ALA A 138 -2.28 10.13 -1.04
CA ALA A 138 -3.06 11.06 -1.85
C ALA A 138 -4.31 10.40 -2.43
N LEU A 139 -4.19 9.14 -2.88
CA LEU A 139 -5.35 8.38 -3.35
C LEU A 139 -6.35 8.15 -2.21
N TRP A 140 -5.86 7.78 -1.03
CA TRP A 140 -6.71 7.59 0.15
C TRP A 140 -7.48 8.88 0.47
N GLU A 141 -6.81 10.03 0.50
CA GLU A 141 -7.47 11.31 0.79
C GLU A 141 -8.52 11.65 -0.27
N TYR A 142 -8.26 11.33 -1.52
CA TYR A 142 -9.20 11.57 -2.62
C TYR A 142 -10.43 10.67 -2.54
N PHE A 143 -10.24 9.38 -2.24
CA PHE A 143 -11.33 8.40 -2.26
C PHE A 143 -12.06 8.25 -0.93
N LYS A 144 -11.49 8.66 0.19
CA LYS A 144 -12.08 8.40 1.50
C LYS A 144 -13.52 8.91 1.68
N PRO A 145 -13.97 10.01 1.05
CA PRO A 145 -15.36 10.42 1.18
C PRO A 145 -16.36 9.38 0.64
N TYR A 146 -15.92 8.48 -0.23
CA TYR A 146 -16.75 7.44 -0.83
C TYR A 146 -16.75 6.13 -0.05
N ILE A 147 -15.77 5.94 0.84
CA ILE A 147 -15.55 4.65 1.50
C ILE A 147 -15.46 4.74 3.02
N MET A 148 -15.33 5.94 3.56
CA MET A 148 -15.18 6.12 5.01
C MET A 148 -16.52 5.87 5.72
N ASP A 149 -16.53 4.85 6.58
CA ASP A 149 -17.68 4.60 7.42
C ASP A 149 -17.72 5.65 8.53
N PRO A 150 -18.87 6.31 8.77
CA PRO A 150 -18.98 7.31 9.84
C PRO A 150 -18.56 6.78 11.22
N SER A 151 -18.70 5.47 11.46
CA SER A 151 -18.29 4.87 12.75
C SER A 151 -16.78 4.87 12.95
N TRP A 152 -15.99 5.14 11.91
CA TRP A 152 -14.53 5.20 12.01
C TRP A 152 -14.02 6.57 12.49
N ALA A 153 -14.88 7.56 12.48
CA ALA A 153 -14.51 8.91 12.91
C ALA A 153 -14.24 8.99 14.42
#